data_364cbb439afc8170ffd70e329cfa56ae
#
_entry.id   364cbb439afc8170ffd70e329cfa56ae
#
_cell.length_a   1.000
_cell.length_b   1.000
_cell.length_c   1.000
_cell.angle_alpha   90.00
_cell.angle_beta   90.00
_cell.angle_gamma   90.00
#
_symmetry.space_group_name_H-M   'P 1'
#
loop_
_entity.id
_entity.type
_entity.pdbx_description
1 polymer ?
#
loop_
_entity_poly.entity_id
_entity_poly.type
_entity_poly.pdbx_seq_one_letter_code
_entity_poly.pdbx_strand_id
1 'polypeptide(L)'
;MSLKIVPELEMNPTERGAHSSPSLPRHSFMSLNSSSTDTTTLLSNYSYRDIWKIAFPVLISALVEQLVGMTDTAFLGRVGEIELGASALGGIFFIVVFMLILGFCSGAQILMGRRNGEQNYQDIGVVFYHSLAFLSVTSTVILIIIQTSGPYLLSRVISNPQVYEAAWTYLGWRMWGIYFSMVACLFRAFFVATTQTGTLKFNSIVMVLSNVVFDYLLIFGHFGFPKLGIAGAAIASSMASGFSMLFFIGYTWWKVDYHKFALHRLPKFKWRLLGKMLNISIWTMVQNFLSLTTWFVFFIAVEHLGSRELAATNVMRAISNFMFVTLVAFASTASTLTSNLLGADHREAVVPMIKRATLMAVVSIVPLWMLLWIFPVPIVGIFTNEAPTIAACIEPLRVLSVSSTLLVPGFILFSCISGSGNTRSALVIELIALFFYVGFISYVVFYLRCSLTVAWCAELFYSLILLLGAFLYMRRGTWLNKTI
;
A
#
# COMPACT_ATOMS: atom_id res chain seq x y z
N MET A 1 47.55 4.92 49.98
CA MET A 1 47.66 4.10 51.19
C MET A 1 46.95 2.79 50.91
N SER A 2 47.77 1.71 50.67
CA SER A 2 47.60 0.26 50.83
C SER A 2 46.35 -0.40 50.24
N LEU A 3 46.44 -1.11 49.13
CA LEU A 3 46.94 -2.48 48.86
C LEU A 3 46.53 -3.57 49.87
N LYS A 4 45.80 -4.61 49.36
CA LYS A 4 45.88 -6.04 49.66
C LYS A 4 44.97 -6.79 48.65
N ILE A 5 45.36 -7.48 47.72
CA ILE A 5 46.03 -8.68 47.24
C ILE A 5 45.55 -9.97 47.97
N VAL A 6 44.78 -10.81 47.25
CA VAL A 6 44.82 -12.30 46.97
C VAL A 6 44.93 -13.25 48.16
N PRO A 7 44.42 -14.53 48.14
CA PRO A 7 44.80 -15.51 47.13
C PRO A 7 43.73 -16.50 46.62
N GLU A 8 44.11 -17.14 45.48
CA GLU A 8 43.67 -18.40 44.93
C GLU A 8 43.77 -19.55 45.93
N LEU A 9 42.92 -20.54 45.76
CA LEU A 9 43.21 -21.94 46.16
C LEU A 9 42.63 -22.90 45.12
N GLU A 10 43.57 -23.72 44.63
CA GLU A 10 43.47 -24.80 43.69
C GLU A 10 42.85 -26.08 44.24
N MET A 11 42.35 -26.90 43.27
CA MET A 11 42.44 -28.38 43.17
C MET A 11 41.61 -29.23 44.16
N ASN A 12 41.10 -30.39 43.81
CA ASN A 12 41.30 -31.37 42.74
C ASN A 12 40.16 -32.43 42.76
N PRO A 13 40.15 -33.41 41.84
CA PRO A 13 38.96 -34.17 41.46
C PRO A 13 38.94 -35.58 42.11
N THR A 14 37.87 -36.31 41.78
CA THR A 14 37.57 -37.77 41.96
C THR A 14 36.42 -38.02 42.96
N GLU A 15 35.31 -38.57 42.49
CA GLU A 15 35.04 -40.02 42.53
C GLU A 15 33.65 -40.34 41.93
N ARG A 16 33.66 -41.38 41.20
CA ARG A 16 32.66 -42.21 40.55
C ARG A 16 31.45 -42.59 41.42
N GLY A 17 30.29 -42.65 40.75
CA GLY A 17 29.13 -43.38 41.25
C GLY A 17 28.07 -43.53 40.15
N ALA A 18 28.08 -44.67 39.47
CA ALA A 18 27.10 -45.04 38.45
C ALA A 18 25.75 -45.42 39.07
N HIS A 19 24.65 -44.91 38.51
CA HIS A 19 23.37 -45.62 38.47
C HIS A 19 22.64 -45.36 37.16
N SER A 20 22.44 -46.44 36.43
CA SER A 20 21.71 -46.61 35.18
C SER A 20 20.22 -46.65 35.41
N SER A 21 19.43 -46.03 34.50
CA SER A 21 18.20 -46.53 33.84
C SER A 21 17.36 -45.43 33.25
N PRO A 22 16.34 -45.70 32.38
CA PRO A 22 16.49 -46.05 30.97
C PRO A 22 15.99 -44.95 30.03
N SER A 23 16.52 -44.99 28.81
CA SER A 23 16.24 -44.12 27.67
C SER A 23 14.78 -44.24 27.17
N LEU A 24 14.08 -43.06 27.05
CA LEU A 24 12.97 -42.85 26.14
C LEU A 24 13.47 -42.11 24.89
N PRO A 25 12.95 -42.41 23.69
CA PRO A 25 13.49 -41.89 22.44
C PRO A 25 13.22 -40.39 22.29
N ARG A 26 14.27 -39.61 22.27
CA ARG A 26 14.24 -38.22 21.83
C ARG A 26 13.94 -38.16 20.32
N HIS A 27 12.75 -37.74 19.96
CA HIS A 27 12.51 -37.22 18.61
C HIS A 27 13.51 -36.10 18.34
N SER A 28 14.34 -36.36 17.36
CA SER A 28 15.30 -35.42 16.77
C SER A 28 14.56 -34.24 16.16
N PHE A 29 14.34 -33.19 16.95
CA PHE A 29 14.06 -31.87 16.40
C PHE A 29 15.37 -31.38 15.79
N MET A 30 15.38 -31.36 14.48
CA MET A 30 16.40 -30.70 13.67
C MET A 30 16.44 -29.23 14.10
N SER A 31 17.38 -28.89 14.98
CA SER A 31 17.72 -27.52 15.32
C SER A 31 18.33 -26.88 14.09
N LEU A 32 17.49 -26.11 13.36
CA LEU A 32 18.00 -25.09 12.46
C LEU A 32 18.62 -23.98 13.31
N ASN A 33 19.87 -24.24 13.76
CA ASN A 33 20.78 -23.18 14.14
C ASN A 33 21.12 -22.37 12.86
N SER A 34 20.25 -21.45 12.46
CA SER A 34 20.64 -20.37 11.59
C SER A 34 21.48 -19.41 12.42
N SER A 35 22.77 -19.51 12.21
CA SER A 35 23.79 -18.68 12.84
C SER A 35 23.42 -17.21 12.70
N SER A 36 23.58 -16.44 13.77
CA SER A 36 23.43 -14.99 13.83
C SER A 36 24.28 -14.25 12.78
N THR A 37 25.29 -14.92 12.24
CA THR A 37 26.16 -14.44 11.15
C THR A 37 25.43 -14.33 9.80
N ASP A 38 24.44 -15.20 9.51
CA ASP A 38 23.72 -15.15 8.23
C ASP A 38 22.74 -13.99 8.14
N THR A 39 22.16 -13.58 9.26
CA THR A 39 21.21 -12.46 9.28
C THR A 39 21.90 -11.11 9.09
N THR A 40 23.10 -10.95 9.64
CA THR A 40 23.89 -9.70 9.52
C THR A 40 24.46 -9.53 8.10
N THR A 41 24.87 -10.62 7.46
CA THR A 41 25.36 -10.59 6.07
C THR A 41 24.22 -10.38 5.07
N LEU A 42 23.00 -10.84 5.34
CA LEU A 42 21.82 -10.60 4.51
C LEU A 42 21.38 -9.13 4.56
N LEU A 43 21.48 -8.48 5.71
CA LEU A 43 21.14 -7.06 5.86
C LEU A 43 22.13 -6.12 5.15
N SER A 44 23.40 -6.53 5.00
CA SER A 44 24.43 -5.68 4.40
C SER A 44 24.34 -5.58 2.87
N ASN A 45 23.65 -6.48 2.17
CA ASN A 45 23.67 -6.46 0.71
C ASN A 45 22.48 -7.17 0.05
N TYR A 46 21.28 -6.56 0.10
CA TYR A 46 20.10 -7.12 -0.57
C TYR A 46 20.38 -7.42 -2.06
N SER A 47 20.36 -8.67 -2.42
CA SER A 47 20.50 -9.13 -3.80
C SER A 47 19.18 -8.91 -4.59
N TYR A 48 19.25 -9.02 -5.92
CA TYR A 48 18.05 -9.01 -6.76
C TYR A 48 17.02 -10.06 -6.33
N ARG A 49 17.50 -11.26 -5.91
CA ARG A 49 16.64 -12.35 -5.44
C ARG A 49 15.92 -11.98 -4.14
N ASP A 50 16.57 -11.28 -3.22
CA ASP A 50 15.98 -10.88 -1.95
C ASP A 50 14.94 -9.77 -2.14
N ILE A 51 15.24 -8.78 -2.98
CA ILE A 51 14.28 -7.74 -3.37
C ILE A 51 13.04 -8.38 -4.03
N TRP A 52 13.25 -9.35 -4.94
CA TRP A 52 12.15 -10.05 -5.60
C TRP A 52 11.30 -10.85 -4.64
N LYS A 53 11.90 -11.57 -3.70
CA LYS A 53 11.17 -12.34 -2.67
C LYS A 53 10.24 -11.46 -1.83
N ILE A 54 10.59 -10.19 -1.64
CA ILE A 54 9.78 -9.24 -0.86
C ILE A 54 8.77 -8.54 -1.79
N ALA A 55 9.19 -8.06 -2.96
CA ALA A 55 8.36 -7.29 -3.88
C ALA A 55 7.27 -8.13 -4.55
N PHE A 56 7.59 -9.37 -4.96
CA PHE A 56 6.66 -10.22 -5.69
C PHE A 56 5.36 -10.56 -4.94
N PRO A 57 5.39 -10.95 -3.65
CA PRO A 57 4.16 -11.16 -2.89
C PRO A 57 3.34 -9.87 -2.70
N VAL A 58 3.99 -8.71 -2.57
CA VAL A 58 3.33 -7.40 -2.49
C VAL A 58 2.65 -7.08 -3.82
N LEU A 59 3.34 -7.32 -4.94
CA LEU A 59 2.80 -7.14 -6.29
C LEU A 59 1.57 -8.02 -6.52
N ILE A 60 1.69 -9.33 -6.25
CA ILE A 60 0.57 -10.26 -6.41
C ILE A 60 -0.62 -9.84 -5.55
N SER A 61 -0.36 -9.47 -4.28
CA SER A 61 -1.41 -8.97 -3.38
C SER A 61 -2.14 -7.76 -3.98
N ALA A 62 -1.40 -6.79 -4.48
CA ALA A 62 -1.97 -5.57 -5.04
C ALA A 62 -2.72 -5.81 -6.37
N LEU A 63 -2.23 -6.71 -7.23
CA LEU A 63 -2.93 -7.12 -8.46
C LEU A 63 -4.24 -7.86 -8.14
N VAL A 64 -4.20 -8.77 -7.17
CA VAL A 64 -5.38 -9.52 -6.74
C VAL A 64 -6.44 -8.59 -6.12
N GLU A 65 -6.03 -7.58 -5.37
CA GLU A 65 -6.95 -6.55 -4.84
C GLU A 65 -7.66 -5.76 -5.96
N GLN A 66 -7.03 -5.54 -7.12
CA GLN A 66 -7.70 -4.92 -8.28
C GLN A 66 -8.83 -5.81 -8.82
N LEU A 67 -8.67 -7.14 -8.75
CA LEU A 67 -9.70 -8.08 -9.18
C LEU A 67 -10.97 -7.97 -8.32
N VAL A 68 -10.86 -7.67 -7.03
CA VAL A 68 -12.04 -7.42 -6.15
C VAL A 68 -12.88 -6.29 -6.72
N GLY A 69 -12.31 -5.14 -6.97
CA GLY A 69 -13.03 -3.99 -7.53
C GLY A 69 -13.65 -4.27 -8.91
N MET A 70 -12.96 -5.07 -9.74
CA MET A 70 -13.51 -5.48 -11.06
C MET A 70 -14.69 -6.44 -10.89
N THR A 71 -14.64 -7.35 -9.93
CA THR A 71 -15.72 -8.31 -9.65
C THR A 71 -16.95 -7.60 -9.11
N ASP A 72 -16.79 -6.70 -8.13
CA ASP A 72 -17.87 -5.86 -7.60
C ASP A 72 -18.57 -5.10 -8.73
N THR A 73 -17.79 -4.46 -9.60
CA THR A 73 -18.30 -3.71 -10.76
C THR A 73 -19.05 -4.61 -11.73
N ALA A 74 -18.52 -5.79 -12.05
CA ALA A 74 -19.13 -6.75 -12.97
C ALA A 74 -20.45 -7.32 -12.41
N PHE A 75 -20.53 -7.58 -11.12
CA PHE A 75 -21.76 -8.08 -10.49
C PHE A 75 -22.81 -6.98 -10.38
N LEU A 76 -22.45 -5.77 -9.95
CA LEU A 76 -23.38 -4.65 -9.86
C LEU A 76 -23.88 -4.18 -11.22
N GLY A 77 -23.06 -4.27 -12.27
CA GLY A 77 -23.49 -3.99 -13.65
C GLY A 77 -24.57 -4.94 -14.16
N ARG A 78 -24.71 -6.14 -13.55
CA ARG A 78 -25.83 -7.09 -13.84
C ARG A 78 -27.07 -6.81 -13.00
N VAL A 79 -26.96 -6.04 -11.94
CA VAL A 79 -28.13 -5.62 -11.10
C VAL A 79 -28.85 -4.46 -11.78
N GLY A 80 -28.12 -3.41 -12.17
CA GLY A 80 -28.69 -2.25 -12.83
C GLY A 80 -27.69 -1.09 -12.99
N GLU A 81 -28.03 -0.16 -13.89
CA GLU A 81 -27.21 1.03 -14.15
C GLU A 81 -27.19 1.99 -12.94
N ILE A 82 -28.30 2.08 -12.21
CA ILE A 82 -28.40 2.90 -11.01
C ILE A 82 -27.46 2.40 -9.92
N GLU A 83 -27.50 1.09 -9.64
CA GLU A 83 -26.66 0.45 -8.63
C GLU A 83 -25.17 0.55 -9.00
N LEU A 84 -24.83 0.37 -10.26
CA LEU A 84 -23.47 0.50 -10.76
C LEU A 84 -22.94 1.94 -10.56
N GLY A 85 -23.72 2.94 -10.98
CA GLY A 85 -23.37 4.36 -10.81
C GLY A 85 -23.29 4.77 -9.34
N ALA A 86 -24.23 4.31 -8.53
CA ALA A 86 -24.29 4.57 -7.10
C ALA A 86 -23.11 3.98 -6.34
N SER A 87 -22.73 2.73 -6.67
CA SER A 87 -21.55 2.09 -6.06
C SER A 87 -20.24 2.79 -6.41
N ALA A 88 -20.12 3.30 -7.63
CA ALA A 88 -18.97 4.11 -8.04
C ALA A 88 -18.85 5.38 -7.18
N LEU A 89 -19.95 6.13 -7.01
CA LEU A 89 -19.96 7.34 -6.19
C LEU A 89 -19.70 7.04 -4.70
N GLY A 90 -20.41 6.08 -4.11
CA GLY A 90 -20.19 5.65 -2.72
C GLY A 90 -18.78 5.11 -2.50
N GLY A 91 -18.23 4.38 -3.48
CA GLY A 91 -16.87 3.85 -3.48
C GLY A 91 -15.81 4.96 -3.44
N ILE A 92 -16.00 6.06 -4.16
CA ILE A 92 -15.10 7.22 -4.12
C ILE A 92 -15.03 7.80 -2.70
N PHE A 93 -16.17 8.01 -2.03
CA PHE A 93 -16.18 8.49 -0.65
C PHE A 93 -15.43 7.53 0.30
N PHE A 94 -15.63 6.23 0.14
CA PHE A 94 -14.90 5.24 0.92
C PHE A 94 -13.38 5.30 0.66
N ILE A 95 -12.95 5.43 -0.61
CA ILE A 95 -11.53 5.50 -0.98
C ILE A 95 -10.88 6.75 -0.36
N VAL A 96 -11.52 7.92 -0.40
CA VAL A 96 -10.99 9.16 0.21
C VAL A 96 -10.69 8.94 1.70
N VAL A 97 -11.62 8.33 2.42
CA VAL A 97 -11.45 8.01 3.84
C VAL A 97 -10.35 6.97 4.05
N PHE A 98 -10.34 5.92 3.24
CA PHE A 98 -9.35 4.84 3.34
C PHE A 98 -7.93 5.32 3.05
N MET A 99 -7.74 6.34 2.20
CA MET A 99 -6.43 6.95 1.93
C MET A 99 -5.79 7.57 3.18
N LEU A 100 -6.58 8.07 4.12
CA LEU A 100 -6.07 8.55 5.41
C LEU A 100 -5.51 7.38 6.24
N ILE A 101 -6.24 6.27 6.31
CA ILE A 101 -5.80 5.04 6.99
C ILE A 101 -4.52 4.50 6.34
N LEU A 102 -4.51 4.41 5.01
CA LEU A 102 -3.36 3.94 4.25
C LEU A 102 -2.12 4.81 4.49
N GLY A 103 -2.30 6.14 4.49
CA GLY A 103 -1.23 7.09 4.78
C GLY A 103 -0.64 6.90 6.19
N PHE A 104 -1.49 6.70 7.21
CA PHE A 104 -1.04 6.41 8.55
C PHE A 104 -0.32 5.06 8.64
N CYS A 105 -0.87 4.00 8.03
CA CYS A 105 -0.23 2.68 7.97
C CYS A 105 1.13 2.73 7.28
N SER A 106 1.31 3.56 6.24
CA SER A 106 2.61 3.76 5.57
C SER A 106 3.64 4.37 6.53
N GLY A 107 3.26 5.35 7.34
CA GLY A 107 4.13 5.92 8.37
C GLY A 107 4.48 4.90 9.48
N ALA A 108 3.51 4.12 9.93
CA ALA A 108 3.71 3.03 10.87
C ALA A 108 4.65 1.94 10.30
N GLN A 109 4.51 1.61 9.00
CA GLN A 109 5.38 0.67 8.29
C GLN A 109 6.84 1.15 8.29
N ILE A 110 7.09 2.44 8.05
CA ILE A 110 8.43 3.02 8.09
C ILE A 110 9.03 2.86 9.49
N LEU A 111 8.29 3.18 10.54
CA LEU A 111 8.78 3.07 11.91
C LEU A 111 9.02 1.61 12.33
N MET A 112 8.09 0.70 12.02
CA MET A 112 8.27 -0.73 12.27
C MET A 112 9.46 -1.30 11.48
N GLY A 113 9.66 -0.87 10.23
CA GLY A 113 10.81 -1.25 9.42
C GLY A 113 12.13 -0.77 10.03
N ARG A 114 12.17 0.44 10.58
CA ARG A 114 13.33 0.95 11.30
C ARG A 114 13.66 0.10 12.52
N ARG A 115 12.66 -0.22 13.36
CA ARG A 115 12.82 -1.10 14.52
C ARG A 115 13.24 -2.53 14.14
N ASN A 116 12.75 -3.03 13.00
CA ASN A 116 13.17 -4.33 12.47
C ASN A 116 14.65 -4.33 12.10
N GLY A 117 15.15 -3.28 11.46
CA GLY A 117 16.57 -3.12 11.16
C GLY A 117 17.44 -2.99 12.41
N GLU A 118 16.99 -2.24 13.41
CA GLU A 118 17.63 -2.12 14.74
C GLU A 118 17.59 -3.43 15.54
N GLN A 119 16.94 -4.49 15.04
CA GLN A 119 16.65 -5.75 15.76
C GLN A 119 15.86 -5.54 17.07
N ASN A 120 15.23 -4.39 17.22
CA ASN A 120 14.37 -4.07 18.34
C ASN A 120 12.94 -4.56 18.08
N TYR A 121 12.78 -5.87 18.06
CA TYR A 121 11.52 -6.52 17.67
C TYR A 121 10.37 -6.24 18.64
N GLN A 122 10.67 -6.03 19.93
CA GLN A 122 9.64 -5.74 20.94
C GLN A 122 8.97 -4.39 20.69
N ASP A 123 9.73 -3.38 20.26
CA ASP A 123 9.17 -2.06 19.93
C ASP A 123 8.27 -2.11 18.70
N ILE A 124 8.40 -3.12 17.81
CA ILE A 124 7.48 -3.31 16.68
C ILE A 124 6.06 -3.56 17.18
N GLY A 125 5.87 -4.42 18.17
CA GLY A 125 4.57 -4.67 18.78
C GLY A 125 4.02 -3.43 19.50
N VAL A 126 4.90 -2.67 20.15
CA VAL A 126 4.49 -1.38 20.77
C VAL A 126 3.97 -0.41 19.72
N VAL A 127 4.67 -0.24 18.60
CA VAL A 127 4.22 0.60 17.47
C VAL A 127 2.92 0.06 16.87
N PHE A 128 2.80 -1.25 16.70
CA PHE A 128 1.61 -1.90 16.17
C PHE A 128 0.35 -1.60 17.03
N TYR A 129 0.43 -1.79 18.34
CA TYR A 129 -0.71 -1.53 19.23
C TYR A 129 -1.07 -0.05 19.36
N HIS A 130 -0.09 0.86 19.35
CA HIS A 130 -0.35 2.30 19.31
C HIS A 130 -1.03 2.70 17.99
N SER A 131 -0.59 2.08 16.86
CA SER A 131 -1.25 2.26 15.57
C SER A 131 -2.69 1.75 15.59
N LEU A 132 -2.90 0.56 16.13
CA LEU A 132 -4.22 -0.05 16.23
C LEU A 132 -5.17 0.83 17.07
N ALA A 133 -4.72 1.32 18.22
CA ALA A 133 -5.50 2.21 19.09
C ALA A 133 -5.87 3.52 18.36
N PHE A 134 -4.90 4.18 17.74
CA PHE A 134 -5.14 5.41 16.99
C PHE A 134 -6.10 5.20 15.82
N LEU A 135 -5.88 4.17 15.01
CA LEU A 135 -6.74 3.87 13.87
C LEU A 135 -8.15 3.50 14.32
N SER A 136 -8.31 2.78 15.43
CA SER A 136 -9.64 2.45 15.98
C SER A 136 -10.41 3.73 16.36
N VAL A 137 -9.77 4.65 17.07
CA VAL A 137 -10.38 5.95 17.43
C VAL A 137 -10.71 6.74 16.17
N THR A 138 -9.77 6.85 15.24
CA THR A 138 -9.96 7.59 13.98
C THR A 138 -11.08 6.99 13.15
N SER A 139 -11.16 5.66 13.00
CA SER A 139 -12.22 4.99 12.27
C SER A 139 -13.58 5.18 12.93
N THR A 140 -13.64 5.21 14.28
CA THR A 140 -14.89 5.52 15.01
C THR A 140 -15.34 6.95 14.73
N VAL A 141 -14.43 7.92 14.83
CA VAL A 141 -14.76 9.33 14.53
C VAL A 141 -15.24 9.49 13.09
N ILE A 142 -14.54 8.89 12.14
CA ILE A 142 -14.92 8.92 10.73
C ILE A 142 -16.29 8.26 10.51
N LEU A 143 -16.53 7.10 11.11
CA LEU A 143 -17.83 6.42 11.00
C LEU A 143 -18.97 7.32 11.54
N ILE A 144 -18.79 7.95 12.68
CA ILE A 144 -19.78 8.87 13.25
C ILE A 144 -20.00 10.06 12.29
N ILE A 145 -18.94 10.67 11.75
CA ILE A 145 -19.04 11.78 10.80
C ILE A 145 -19.81 11.36 9.55
N ILE A 146 -19.47 10.21 8.96
CA ILE A 146 -20.15 9.75 7.75
C ILE A 146 -21.61 9.36 8.03
N GLN A 147 -21.91 8.71 9.14
CA GLN A 147 -23.29 8.34 9.47
C GLN A 147 -24.17 9.57 9.78
N THR A 148 -23.60 10.63 10.35
CA THR A 148 -24.35 11.85 10.69
C THR A 148 -24.40 12.86 9.53
N SER A 149 -23.28 13.09 8.84
CA SER A 149 -23.14 14.13 7.82
C SER A 149 -23.20 13.60 6.38
N GLY A 150 -23.02 12.27 6.21
CA GLY A 150 -23.00 11.61 4.89
C GLY A 150 -24.27 11.85 4.07
N PRO A 151 -25.49 11.69 4.65
CA PRO A 151 -26.73 12.00 3.92
C PRO A 151 -26.77 13.42 3.36
N TYR A 152 -26.38 14.40 4.18
CA TYR A 152 -26.32 15.80 3.77
C TYR A 152 -25.28 16.03 2.66
N LEU A 153 -24.07 15.47 2.81
CA LEU A 153 -23.00 15.62 1.81
C LEU A 153 -23.39 14.99 0.47
N LEU A 154 -23.93 13.76 0.48
CA LEU A 154 -24.36 13.08 -0.74
C LEU A 154 -25.52 13.79 -1.42
N SER A 155 -26.48 14.33 -0.67
CA SER A 155 -27.61 15.08 -1.25
C SER A 155 -27.21 16.38 -1.97
N ARG A 156 -26.02 16.93 -1.63
CA ARG A 156 -25.46 18.11 -2.33
C ARG A 156 -24.74 17.77 -3.62
N VAL A 157 -24.28 16.51 -3.75
CA VAL A 157 -23.49 16.04 -4.88
C VAL A 157 -24.35 15.28 -5.89
N ILE A 158 -25.35 14.53 -5.41
CA ILE A 158 -26.17 13.64 -6.23
C ILE A 158 -27.57 14.23 -6.39
N SER A 159 -27.90 14.62 -7.62
CA SER A 159 -29.19 15.24 -7.95
C SER A 159 -30.32 14.22 -8.17
N ASN A 160 -29.98 12.99 -8.63
CA ASN A 160 -30.97 11.93 -8.87
C ASN A 160 -31.32 11.22 -7.55
N PRO A 161 -32.61 11.25 -7.10
CA PRO A 161 -33.01 10.62 -5.83
C PRO A 161 -32.75 9.12 -5.76
N GLN A 162 -32.93 8.37 -6.85
CA GLN A 162 -32.70 6.93 -6.89
C GLN A 162 -31.21 6.60 -6.74
N VAL A 163 -30.35 7.34 -7.44
CA VAL A 163 -28.88 7.18 -7.33
C VAL A 163 -28.41 7.58 -5.92
N TYR A 164 -29.01 8.63 -5.34
CA TYR A 164 -28.69 9.05 -3.96
C TYR A 164 -29.01 7.97 -2.95
N GLU A 165 -30.21 7.40 -2.99
CA GLU A 165 -30.67 6.36 -2.05
C GLU A 165 -29.77 5.11 -2.17
N ALA A 166 -29.48 4.68 -3.39
CA ALA A 166 -28.58 3.54 -3.65
C ALA A 166 -27.16 3.82 -3.18
N ALA A 167 -26.60 5.02 -3.44
CA ALA A 167 -25.26 5.41 -3.01
C ALA A 167 -25.15 5.51 -1.48
N TRP A 168 -26.18 6.04 -0.82
CA TRP A 168 -26.22 6.08 0.64
C TRP A 168 -26.32 4.68 1.23
N THR A 169 -27.14 3.81 0.68
CA THR A 169 -27.25 2.42 1.09
C THR A 169 -25.90 1.69 0.98
N TYR A 170 -25.20 1.86 -0.15
CA TYR A 170 -23.87 1.30 -0.35
C TYR A 170 -22.87 1.84 0.68
N LEU A 171 -22.74 3.16 0.78
CA LEU A 171 -21.78 3.81 1.66
C LEU A 171 -22.04 3.49 3.12
N GLY A 172 -23.30 3.53 3.56
CA GLY A 172 -23.70 3.25 4.93
C GLY A 172 -23.24 1.87 5.39
N TRP A 173 -23.48 0.81 4.59
CA TRP A 173 -23.01 -0.54 4.90
C TRP A 173 -21.50 -0.71 4.71
N ARG A 174 -20.91 -0.12 3.68
CA ARG A 174 -19.49 -0.23 3.39
C ARG A 174 -18.61 0.39 4.48
N MET A 175 -19.07 1.48 5.11
CA MET A 175 -18.35 2.16 6.17
C MET A 175 -18.16 1.33 7.43
N TRP A 176 -19.05 0.38 7.74
CA TRP A 176 -18.85 -0.57 8.85
C TRP A 176 -17.63 -1.48 8.60
N GLY A 177 -17.33 -1.78 7.35
CA GLY A 177 -16.14 -2.54 6.96
C GLY A 177 -14.81 -1.82 7.20
N ILE A 178 -14.82 -0.52 7.57
CA ILE A 178 -13.61 0.26 7.78
C ILE A 178 -12.75 -0.30 8.93
N TYR A 179 -13.38 -0.85 9.97
CA TYR A 179 -12.67 -1.47 11.08
C TYR A 179 -11.87 -2.70 10.64
N PHE A 180 -12.45 -3.54 9.82
CA PHE A 180 -11.76 -4.71 9.27
C PHE A 180 -10.65 -4.31 8.32
N SER A 181 -10.92 -3.35 7.45
CA SER A 181 -9.97 -2.82 6.47
C SER A 181 -8.76 -2.16 7.13
N MET A 182 -8.96 -1.39 8.23
CA MET A 182 -7.84 -0.75 8.92
C MET A 182 -6.92 -1.78 9.60
N VAL A 183 -7.49 -2.81 10.23
CA VAL A 183 -6.71 -3.87 10.88
C VAL A 183 -5.93 -4.66 9.83
N ALA A 184 -6.57 -5.04 8.72
CA ALA A 184 -5.90 -5.72 7.61
C ALA A 184 -4.76 -4.87 7.01
N CYS A 185 -4.99 -3.55 6.83
CA CYS A 185 -3.97 -2.60 6.35
C CYS A 185 -2.79 -2.51 7.33
N LEU A 186 -3.05 -2.49 8.64
CA LEU A 186 -2.00 -2.44 9.66
C LEU A 186 -1.18 -3.74 9.69
N PHE A 187 -1.82 -4.91 9.59
CA PHE A 187 -1.09 -6.18 9.44
C PHE A 187 -0.26 -6.24 8.17
N ARG A 188 -0.79 -5.75 7.06
CA ARG A 188 -0.02 -5.61 5.82
C ARG A 188 1.23 -4.76 6.04
N ALA A 189 1.10 -3.60 6.69
CA ALA A 189 2.22 -2.75 7.04
C ALA A 189 3.24 -3.47 7.93
N PHE A 190 2.79 -4.27 8.91
CA PHE A 190 3.64 -5.09 9.77
C PHE A 190 4.41 -6.16 8.96
N PHE A 191 3.73 -6.93 8.11
CA PHE A 191 4.37 -7.98 7.32
C PHE A 191 5.36 -7.42 6.28
N VAL A 192 5.05 -6.27 5.68
CA VAL A 192 5.98 -5.59 4.78
C VAL A 192 7.18 -5.04 5.57
N ALA A 193 6.96 -4.37 6.69
CA ALA A 193 8.02 -3.79 7.55
C ALA A 193 9.01 -4.86 8.05
N THR A 194 8.50 -6.02 8.43
CA THR A 194 9.30 -7.16 8.91
C THR A 194 9.83 -8.07 7.78
N THR A 195 9.63 -7.67 6.51
CA THR A 195 10.03 -8.40 5.30
C THR A 195 9.43 -9.81 5.16
N GLN A 196 8.35 -10.11 5.89
CA GLN A 196 7.62 -11.38 5.85
C GLN A 196 6.45 -11.35 4.86
N THR A 197 6.69 -10.83 3.66
CA THR A 197 5.65 -10.51 2.67
C THR A 197 4.96 -11.74 2.06
N GLY A 198 5.53 -12.94 2.20
CA GLY A 198 4.94 -14.17 1.68
C GLY A 198 3.49 -14.42 2.11
N THR A 199 3.09 -13.91 3.28
CA THR A 199 1.73 -14.00 3.82
C THR A 199 0.71 -13.22 2.99
N LEU A 200 1.12 -12.11 2.36
CA LEU A 200 0.22 -11.20 1.65
C LEU A 200 -0.49 -11.88 0.49
N LYS A 201 0.22 -12.70 -0.29
CA LYS A 201 -0.38 -13.44 -1.42
C LYS A 201 -1.52 -14.37 -0.99
N PHE A 202 -1.35 -15.08 0.14
CA PHE A 202 -2.40 -15.97 0.66
C PHE A 202 -3.59 -15.18 1.20
N ASN A 203 -3.32 -14.09 1.91
CA ASN A 203 -4.36 -13.18 2.39
C ASN A 203 -5.21 -12.62 1.24
N SER A 204 -4.57 -12.20 0.15
CA SER A 204 -5.30 -11.66 -1.00
C SER A 204 -6.16 -12.70 -1.68
N ILE A 205 -5.71 -13.97 -1.78
CA ILE A 205 -6.54 -15.07 -2.27
C ILE A 205 -7.76 -15.25 -1.37
N VAL A 206 -7.59 -15.30 -0.05
CA VAL A 206 -8.71 -15.41 0.90
C VAL A 206 -9.69 -14.24 0.73
N MET A 207 -9.19 -13.02 0.61
CA MET A 207 -10.00 -11.82 0.44
C MET A 207 -10.84 -11.85 -0.84
N VAL A 208 -10.21 -12.18 -2.00
CA VAL A 208 -10.93 -12.26 -3.28
C VAL A 208 -11.94 -13.39 -3.31
N LEU A 209 -11.56 -14.59 -2.86
CA LEU A 209 -12.51 -15.72 -2.81
C LEU A 209 -13.71 -15.39 -1.92
N SER A 210 -13.48 -14.81 -0.74
CA SER A 210 -14.54 -14.38 0.15
C SER A 210 -15.43 -13.33 -0.51
N ASN A 211 -14.83 -12.31 -1.16
CA ASN A 211 -15.60 -11.27 -1.84
C ASN A 211 -16.48 -11.87 -2.94
N VAL A 212 -15.92 -12.65 -3.88
CA VAL A 212 -16.66 -13.24 -5.00
C VAL A 212 -17.82 -14.13 -4.49
N VAL A 213 -17.55 -14.95 -3.47
CA VAL A 213 -18.58 -15.84 -2.88
C VAL A 213 -19.70 -15.03 -2.24
N PHE A 214 -19.36 -14.05 -1.40
CA PHE A 214 -20.39 -13.26 -0.72
C PHE A 214 -21.11 -12.30 -1.66
N ASP A 215 -20.46 -11.76 -2.69
CA ASP A 215 -21.13 -11.00 -3.74
C ASP A 215 -22.18 -11.86 -4.44
N TYR A 216 -21.81 -13.08 -4.85
CA TYR A 216 -22.74 -13.99 -5.49
C TYR A 216 -23.92 -14.35 -4.62
N LEU A 217 -23.70 -14.57 -3.32
CA LEU A 217 -24.74 -14.93 -2.36
C LEU A 217 -25.66 -13.75 -2.02
N LEU A 218 -25.09 -12.59 -1.73
CA LEU A 218 -25.84 -11.45 -1.15
C LEU A 218 -26.42 -10.51 -2.20
N ILE A 219 -25.75 -10.34 -3.35
CA ILE A 219 -26.27 -9.49 -4.43
C ILE A 219 -27.48 -10.16 -5.07
N PHE A 220 -27.36 -11.46 -5.41
CA PHE A 220 -28.38 -12.18 -6.18
C PHE A 220 -29.34 -12.99 -5.32
N GLY A 221 -29.03 -13.27 -4.05
CA GLY A 221 -29.89 -14.02 -3.15
C GLY A 221 -29.89 -15.53 -3.41
N HIS A 222 -28.73 -16.12 -3.70
CA HIS A 222 -28.62 -17.55 -3.93
C HIS A 222 -28.49 -18.36 -2.63
N PHE A 223 -28.80 -19.65 -2.69
CA PHE A 223 -28.67 -20.61 -1.56
C PHE A 223 -29.43 -20.22 -0.29
N GLY A 224 -30.56 -19.52 -0.43
CA GLY A 224 -31.40 -19.12 0.71
C GLY A 224 -31.00 -17.81 1.38
N PHE A 225 -29.97 -17.13 0.86
CA PHE A 225 -29.62 -15.79 1.31
C PHE A 225 -30.60 -14.75 0.73
N PRO A 226 -30.87 -13.64 1.46
CA PRO A 226 -31.72 -12.57 0.96
C PRO A 226 -31.07 -11.86 -0.22
N LYS A 227 -31.84 -11.50 -1.24
CA LYS A 227 -31.39 -10.67 -2.35
C LYS A 227 -31.28 -9.21 -1.87
N LEU A 228 -30.05 -8.75 -1.58
CA LEU A 228 -29.78 -7.42 -1.04
C LEU A 228 -29.32 -6.41 -2.10
N GLY A 229 -29.06 -6.84 -3.35
CA GLY A 229 -28.60 -5.95 -4.41
C GLY A 229 -27.35 -5.17 -4.03
N ILE A 230 -27.40 -3.83 -4.14
CA ILE A 230 -26.26 -2.94 -3.83
C ILE A 230 -25.82 -3.00 -2.35
N ALA A 231 -26.72 -3.19 -1.40
CA ALA A 231 -26.37 -3.41 0.00
C ALA A 231 -25.57 -4.70 0.17
N GLY A 232 -25.93 -5.74 -0.61
CA GLY A 232 -25.22 -7.02 -0.64
C GLY A 232 -23.76 -6.86 -1.06
N ALA A 233 -23.45 -6.07 -2.08
CA ALA A 233 -22.09 -5.76 -2.50
C ALA A 233 -21.29 -5.05 -1.41
N ALA A 234 -21.87 -4.06 -0.74
CA ALA A 234 -21.21 -3.34 0.35
C ALA A 234 -20.89 -4.23 1.55
N ILE A 235 -21.83 -5.11 1.92
CA ILE A 235 -21.67 -6.09 2.99
C ILE A 235 -20.63 -7.14 2.61
N ALA A 236 -20.66 -7.67 1.38
CA ALA A 236 -19.72 -8.67 0.90
C ALA A 236 -18.28 -8.16 0.91
N SER A 237 -18.03 -6.95 0.40
CA SER A 237 -16.72 -6.29 0.46
C SER A 237 -16.26 -6.03 1.90
N SER A 238 -17.18 -5.72 2.82
CA SER A 238 -16.89 -5.55 4.24
C SER A 238 -16.54 -6.88 4.90
N MET A 239 -17.27 -7.95 4.59
CA MET A 239 -16.99 -9.31 5.05
C MET A 239 -15.65 -9.82 4.49
N ALA A 240 -15.32 -9.58 3.22
CA ALA A 240 -14.04 -9.94 2.64
C ALA A 240 -12.87 -9.28 3.40
N SER A 241 -13.02 -8.00 3.78
CA SER A 241 -12.05 -7.32 4.66
C SER A 241 -11.99 -7.98 6.04
N GLY A 242 -13.10 -8.45 6.58
CA GLY A 242 -13.19 -9.21 7.84
C GLY A 242 -12.44 -10.55 7.75
N PHE A 243 -12.63 -11.32 6.69
CA PHE A 243 -11.90 -12.57 6.46
C PHE A 243 -10.41 -12.33 6.27
N SER A 244 -10.02 -11.25 5.58
CA SER A 244 -8.63 -10.80 5.48
C SER A 244 -8.02 -10.53 6.87
N MET A 245 -8.72 -9.79 7.71
CA MET A 245 -8.32 -9.53 9.09
C MET A 245 -8.16 -10.83 9.89
N LEU A 246 -9.16 -11.71 9.86
CA LEU A 246 -9.13 -13.00 10.58
C LEU A 246 -7.98 -13.89 10.09
N PHE A 247 -7.72 -13.91 8.78
CA PHE A 247 -6.60 -14.64 8.23
C PHE A 247 -5.27 -14.10 8.77
N PHE A 248 -5.06 -12.79 8.79
CA PHE A 248 -3.83 -12.20 9.34
C PHE A 248 -3.65 -12.50 10.82
N ILE A 249 -4.71 -12.41 11.63
CA ILE A 249 -4.67 -12.75 13.04
C ILE A 249 -4.31 -14.23 13.22
N GLY A 250 -5.02 -15.13 12.54
CA GLY A 250 -4.80 -16.59 12.63
C GLY A 250 -3.40 -16.99 12.15
N TYR A 251 -2.94 -16.41 11.03
CA TYR A 251 -1.60 -16.66 10.51
C TYR A 251 -0.51 -16.16 11.47
N THR A 252 -0.72 -14.99 12.08
CA THR A 252 0.21 -14.43 13.06
C THR A 252 0.33 -15.35 14.28
N TRP A 253 -0.77 -15.88 14.77
CA TRP A 253 -0.77 -16.83 15.90
C TRP A 253 -0.09 -18.15 15.55
N TRP A 254 -0.25 -18.63 14.33
CA TRP A 254 0.22 -19.96 13.93
C TRP A 254 1.67 -19.99 13.44
N LYS A 255 2.09 -18.95 12.67
CA LYS A 255 3.37 -18.97 11.92
C LYS A 255 4.37 -17.91 12.36
N VAL A 256 3.92 -16.84 13.02
CA VAL A 256 4.80 -15.76 13.46
C VAL A 256 5.17 -15.98 14.93
N ASP A 257 6.43 -15.75 15.24
CA ASP A 257 6.84 -15.68 16.66
C ASP A 257 6.30 -14.39 17.29
N TYR A 258 5.05 -14.46 17.76
CA TYR A 258 4.36 -13.33 18.39
C TYR A 258 4.99 -12.91 19.73
N HIS A 259 5.80 -13.79 20.36
CA HIS A 259 6.58 -13.43 21.55
C HIS A 259 7.75 -12.51 21.17
N LYS A 260 8.47 -12.84 20.07
CA LYS A 260 9.55 -12.02 19.55
C LYS A 260 9.12 -10.58 19.29
N PHE A 261 7.94 -10.39 18.72
CA PHE A 261 7.39 -9.07 18.40
C PHE A 261 6.54 -8.47 19.53
N ALA A 262 6.51 -9.07 20.72
CA ALA A 262 5.70 -8.64 21.87
C ALA A 262 4.20 -8.42 21.55
N LEU A 263 3.65 -9.17 20.59
CA LEU A 263 2.23 -9.09 20.20
C LEU A 263 1.31 -9.78 21.22
N HIS A 264 1.84 -10.51 22.20
CA HIS A 264 1.07 -11.17 23.27
C HIS A 264 0.75 -10.25 24.46
N ARG A 265 1.34 -9.05 24.51
CA ARG A 265 1.18 -8.11 25.63
C ARG A 265 0.72 -6.76 25.13
N LEU A 266 -0.34 -6.23 25.70
CA LEU A 266 -0.76 -4.85 25.47
C LEU A 266 0.22 -3.91 26.15
N PRO A 267 0.95 -3.06 25.42
CA PRO A 267 1.89 -2.13 26.00
C PRO A 267 1.14 -1.00 26.74
N LYS A 268 1.79 -0.40 27.73
CA LYS A 268 1.31 0.87 28.29
C LYS A 268 1.30 1.93 27.20
N PHE A 269 0.20 2.67 27.08
CA PHE A 269 0.06 3.71 26.07
C PHE A 269 1.01 4.88 26.34
N LYS A 270 1.80 5.25 25.33
CA LYS A 270 2.81 6.31 25.40
C LYS A 270 2.47 7.42 24.41
N TRP A 271 1.92 8.54 24.88
CA TRP A 271 1.57 9.71 24.05
C TRP A 271 2.75 10.23 23.23
N ARG A 272 3.97 10.22 23.82
CA ARG A 272 5.19 10.63 23.13
C ARG A 272 5.50 9.78 21.90
N LEU A 273 5.25 8.47 21.97
CA LEU A 273 5.41 7.58 20.82
C LEU A 273 4.36 7.87 19.74
N LEU A 274 3.09 8.02 20.14
CA LEU A 274 2.04 8.41 19.21
C LEU A 274 2.36 9.73 18.50
N GLY A 275 2.87 10.74 19.23
CA GLY A 275 3.32 12.00 18.65
C GLY A 275 4.44 11.82 17.61
N LYS A 276 5.40 10.92 17.85
CA LYS A 276 6.44 10.57 16.86
C LYS A 276 5.85 9.88 15.63
N MET A 277 4.93 8.94 15.83
CA MET A 277 4.25 8.24 14.73
C MET A 277 3.44 9.23 13.88
N LEU A 278 2.67 10.11 14.51
CA LEU A 278 1.90 11.14 13.81
C LEU A 278 2.80 12.11 13.05
N ASN A 279 3.94 12.51 13.60
CA ASN A 279 4.90 13.38 12.91
C ASN A 279 5.48 12.76 11.62
N ILE A 280 5.50 11.44 11.51
CA ILE A 280 5.88 10.74 10.28
C ILE A 280 4.65 10.55 9.37
N SER A 281 3.54 10.10 9.94
CA SER A 281 2.37 9.68 9.19
C SER A 281 1.51 10.81 8.64
N ILE A 282 1.47 11.98 9.30
CA ILE A 282 0.64 13.10 8.86
C ILE A 282 1.01 13.56 7.44
N TRP A 283 2.30 13.55 7.11
CA TRP A 283 2.79 13.98 5.82
C TRP A 283 2.42 12.98 4.72
N THR A 284 2.45 11.66 5.01
CA THR A 284 2.00 10.61 4.08
C THR A 284 0.47 10.60 3.94
N MET A 285 -0.29 10.92 4.99
CA MET A 285 -1.73 11.09 4.91
C MET A 285 -2.11 12.26 4.00
N VAL A 286 -1.48 13.43 4.22
CA VAL A 286 -1.69 14.63 3.39
C VAL A 286 -1.28 14.36 1.95
N GLN A 287 -0.17 13.69 1.73
CA GLN A 287 0.32 13.29 0.43
C GLN A 287 -0.72 12.46 -0.35
N ASN A 288 -1.19 11.36 0.23
CA ASN A 288 -2.18 10.48 -0.42
C ASN A 288 -3.48 11.23 -0.76
N PHE A 289 -3.92 12.11 0.14
CA PHE A 289 -5.10 12.93 -0.09
C PHE A 289 -4.90 13.91 -1.27
N LEU A 290 -3.77 14.60 -1.32
CA LEU A 290 -3.46 15.56 -2.38
C LEU A 290 -3.27 14.88 -3.74
N SER A 291 -2.59 13.74 -3.79
CA SER A 291 -2.42 12.97 -5.03
C SER A 291 -3.78 12.54 -5.59
N LEU A 292 -4.68 12.04 -4.73
CA LEU A 292 -6.04 11.67 -5.16
C LEU A 292 -6.83 12.90 -5.64
N THR A 293 -6.77 14.02 -4.92
CA THR A 293 -7.46 15.26 -5.30
C THR A 293 -6.96 15.78 -6.65
N THR A 294 -5.66 15.72 -6.90
CA THR A 294 -5.07 16.15 -8.18
C THR A 294 -5.57 15.30 -9.35
N TRP A 295 -5.74 13.99 -9.14
CA TRP A 295 -6.38 13.13 -10.14
C TRP A 295 -7.80 13.58 -10.48
N PHE A 296 -8.60 13.97 -9.48
CA PHE A 296 -9.94 14.54 -9.74
C PHE A 296 -9.88 15.82 -10.55
N VAL A 297 -8.94 16.72 -10.22
CA VAL A 297 -8.76 17.96 -11.01
C VAL A 297 -8.43 17.65 -12.47
N PHE A 298 -7.61 16.63 -12.73
CA PHE A 298 -7.32 16.19 -14.10
C PHE A 298 -8.58 15.72 -14.83
N PHE A 299 -9.40 14.87 -14.19
CA PHE A 299 -10.64 14.39 -14.81
C PHE A 299 -11.63 15.51 -15.11
N ILE A 300 -11.80 16.46 -14.18
CA ILE A 300 -12.62 17.66 -14.40
C ILE A 300 -12.09 18.48 -15.60
N ALA A 301 -10.78 18.65 -15.66
CA ALA A 301 -10.18 19.37 -16.80
C ALA A 301 -10.44 18.64 -18.12
N VAL A 302 -10.26 17.32 -18.18
CA VAL A 302 -10.49 16.55 -19.42
C VAL A 302 -11.97 16.54 -19.82
N GLU A 303 -12.92 16.58 -18.89
CA GLU A 303 -14.35 16.70 -19.17
C GLU A 303 -14.66 17.93 -20.05
N HIS A 304 -13.94 19.03 -19.81
CA HIS A 304 -14.10 20.26 -20.62
C HIS A 304 -13.59 20.11 -22.07
N LEU A 305 -12.79 19.10 -22.38
CA LEU A 305 -12.35 18.81 -23.74
C LEU A 305 -13.43 18.06 -24.54
N GLY A 306 -14.25 17.24 -23.87
CA GLY A 306 -15.35 16.51 -24.47
C GLY A 306 -15.60 15.12 -23.86
N SER A 307 -16.76 14.56 -24.19
CA SER A 307 -17.17 13.24 -23.68
C SER A 307 -16.31 12.09 -24.23
N ARG A 308 -15.83 12.21 -25.46
CA ARG A 308 -14.92 11.24 -26.10
C ARG A 308 -13.56 11.21 -25.40
N GLU A 309 -13.00 12.38 -25.13
CA GLU A 309 -11.74 12.58 -24.44
C GLU A 309 -11.80 12.04 -23.01
N LEU A 310 -12.93 12.24 -22.34
CA LEU A 310 -13.20 11.68 -21.02
C LEU A 310 -13.29 10.14 -21.06
N ALA A 311 -14.01 9.58 -22.06
CA ALA A 311 -14.09 8.13 -22.25
C ALA A 311 -12.71 7.51 -22.53
N ALA A 312 -11.92 8.11 -23.43
CA ALA A 312 -10.55 7.69 -23.72
C ALA A 312 -9.67 7.75 -22.46
N THR A 313 -9.79 8.82 -21.66
CA THR A 313 -9.04 8.96 -20.38
C THR A 313 -9.40 7.86 -19.38
N ASN A 314 -10.68 7.46 -19.28
CA ASN A 314 -11.07 6.34 -18.42
C ASN A 314 -10.45 5.01 -18.84
N VAL A 315 -10.41 4.73 -20.15
CA VAL A 315 -9.74 3.53 -20.68
C VAL A 315 -8.24 3.56 -20.36
N MET A 316 -7.59 4.68 -20.63
CA MET A 316 -6.15 4.85 -20.35
C MET A 316 -5.84 4.70 -18.87
N ARG A 317 -6.68 5.24 -17.98
CA ARG A 317 -6.56 5.07 -16.54
C ARG A 317 -6.65 3.59 -16.14
N ALA A 318 -7.59 2.85 -16.71
CA ALA A 318 -7.73 1.42 -16.42
C ALA A 318 -6.46 0.65 -16.79
N ILE A 319 -5.88 0.93 -17.98
CA ILE A 319 -4.64 0.32 -18.45
C ILE A 319 -3.45 0.72 -17.54
N SER A 320 -3.29 2.02 -17.27
CA SER A 320 -2.17 2.53 -16.47
C SER A 320 -2.20 2.06 -15.02
N ASN A 321 -3.39 1.79 -14.47
CA ASN A 321 -3.53 1.33 -13.09
C ASN A 321 -2.81 0.00 -12.83
N PHE A 322 -2.83 -0.95 -13.77
CA PHE A 322 -2.07 -2.20 -13.65
C PHE A 322 -0.55 -1.96 -13.56
N MET A 323 -0.04 -0.96 -14.28
CA MET A 323 1.38 -0.61 -14.26
C MET A 323 1.74 0.15 -13.00
N PHE A 324 0.86 1.05 -12.57
CA PHE A 324 1.04 1.80 -11.33
C PHE A 324 1.06 0.88 -10.10
N VAL A 325 0.20 -0.14 -10.06
CA VAL A 325 0.21 -1.16 -8.99
C VAL A 325 1.56 -1.88 -8.93
N THR A 326 2.15 -2.21 -10.08
CA THR A 326 3.50 -2.81 -10.14
C THR A 326 4.55 -1.85 -9.57
N LEU A 327 4.50 -0.58 -9.96
CA LEU A 327 5.40 0.45 -9.44
C LEU A 327 5.28 0.61 -7.92
N VAL A 328 4.06 0.68 -7.38
CA VAL A 328 3.80 0.82 -5.95
C VAL A 328 4.34 -0.36 -5.14
N ALA A 329 4.29 -1.59 -5.67
CA ALA A 329 4.83 -2.77 -5.02
C ALA A 329 6.36 -2.67 -4.85
N PHE A 330 7.09 -2.28 -5.89
CA PHE A 330 8.53 -2.06 -5.80
C PHE A 330 8.89 -0.85 -4.95
N ALA A 331 8.13 0.22 -5.03
CA ALA A 331 8.34 1.45 -4.25
C ALA A 331 8.13 1.21 -2.74
N SER A 332 7.07 0.50 -2.35
CA SER A 332 6.81 0.09 -0.97
C SER A 332 7.92 -0.82 -0.44
N THR A 333 8.38 -1.76 -1.26
CA THR A 333 9.51 -2.63 -0.93
C THR A 333 10.78 -1.82 -0.72
N ALA A 334 11.14 -0.93 -1.65
CA ALA A 334 12.33 -0.10 -1.56
C ALA A 334 12.30 0.85 -0.35
N SER A 335 11.14 1.44 -0.05
CA SER A 335 10.91 2.25 1.14
C SER A 335 11.17 1.47 2.43
N THR A 336 10.62 0.25 2.52
CA THR A 336 10.81 -0.63 3.68
C THR A 336 12.26 -1.07 3.84
N LEU A 337 12.91 -1.49 2.75
CA LEU A 337 14.31 -1.90 2.79
C LEU A 337 15.23 -0.72 3.16
N THR A 338 14.93 0.49 2.69
CA THR A 338 15.62 1.71 3.12
C THR A 338 15.50 1.90 4.63
N SER A 339 14.29 1.77 5.19
CA SER A 339 14.07 1.90 6.63
C SER A 339 14.81 0.84 7.43
N ASN A 340 14.78 -0.42 6.97
CA ASN A 340 15.50 -1.54 7.61
C ASN A 340 17.02 -1.31 7.58
N LEU A 341 17.61 -0.97 6.43
CA LEU A 341 19.04 -0.72 6.29
C LEU A 341 19.52 0.44 7.16
N LEU A 342 18.75 1.52 7.21
CA LEU A 342 19.07 2.64 8.09
C LEU A 342 18.89 2.30 9.57
N GLY A 343 17.98 1.39 9.92
CA GLY A 343 17.84 0.84 11.27
C GLY A 343 19.02 -0.02 11.67
N ALA A 344 19.55 -0.80 10.73
CA ALA A 344 20.74 -1.63 10.93
C ALA A 344 22.08 -0.85 10.84
N ASP A 345 22.03 0.47 10.64
CA ASP A 345 23.17 1.37 10.41
C ASP A 345 24.04 1.02 9.17
N HIS A 346 23.47 0.27 8.21
CA HIS A 346 24.11 -0.07 6.93
C HIS A 346 23.80 0.98 5.85
N ARG A 347 24.25 2.21 6.07
CA ARG A 347 23.94 3.38 5.19
C ARG A 347 24.52 3.22 3.79
N GLU A 348 25.71 2.59 3.66
CA GLU A 348 26.40 2.32 2.41
C GLU A 348 25.63 1.37 1.49
N ALA A 349 24.82 0.47 2.05
CA ALA A 349 24.04 -0.51 1.29
C ALA A 349 22.75 0.08 0.70
N VAL A 350 22.30 1.25 1.15
CA VAL A 350 21.01 1.84 0.74
C VAL A 350 21.03 2.22 -0.74
N VAL A 351 22.04 2.92 -1.21
CA VAL A 351 22.12 3.37 -2.63
C VAL A 351 22.24 2.19 -3.60
N PRO A 352 23.09 1.17 -3.36
CA PRO A 352 23.09 -0.06 -4.17
C PRO A 352 21.75 -0.77 -4.20
N MET A 353 21.05 -0.89 -3.06
CA MET A 353 19.72 -1.48 -2.98
C MET A 353 18.71 -0.70 -3.83
N ILE A 354 18.70 0.63 -3.74
CA ILE A 354 17.81 1.49 -4.53
C ILE A 354 18.03 1.28 -6.04
N LYS A 355 19.29 1.25 -6.49
CA LYS A 355 19.61 1.00 -7.90
C LYS A 355 19.08 -0.34 -8.38
N ARG A 356 19.24 -1.40 -7.57
CA ARG A 356 18.72 -2.75 -7.90
C ARG A 356 17.19 -2.76 -7.95
N ALA A 357 16.52 -2.16 -6.96
CA ALA A 357 15.06 -2.08 -6.91
C ALA A 357 14.51 -1.29 -8.11
N THR A 358 15.16 -0.17 -8.47
CA THR A 358 14.80 0.63 -9.64
C THR A 358 14.96 -0.17 -10.94
N LEU A 359 16.09 -0.85 -11.11
CA LEU A 359 16.32 -1.66 -12.31
C LEU A 359 15.26 -2.79 -12.42
N MET A 360 14.94 -3.47 -11.32
CA MET A 360 13.91 -4.52 -11.31
C MET A 360 12.53 -3.97 -11.67
N ALA A 361 12.16 -2.80 -11.14
CA ALA A 361 10.91 -2.15 -11.47
C ALA A 361 10.86 -1.75 -12.95
N VAL A 362 11.92 -1.17 -13.49
CA VAL A 362 12.04 -0.83 -14.92
C VAL A 362 11.90 -2.09 -15.78
N VAL A 363 12.65 -3.15 -15.48
CA VAL A 363 12.57 -4.43 -16.21
C VAL A 363 11.18 -5.05 -16.14
N SER A 364 10.43 -4.84 -15.05
CA SER A 364 9.07 -5.36 -14.92
C SER A 364 8.03 -4.53 -15.67
N ILE A 365 8.22 -3.21 -15.77
CA ILE A 365 7.21 -2.28 -16.32
C ILE A 365 7.43 -2.00 -17.80
N VAL A 366 8.68 -1.84 -18.24
CA VAL A 366 9.00 -1.49 -19.63
C VAL A 366 8.45 -2.49 -20.65
N PRO A 367 8.52 -3.82 -20.45
CA PRO A 367 7.92 -4.77 -21.38
C PRO A 367 6.41 -4.59 -21.54
N LEU A 368 5.70 -4.21 -20.48
CA LEU A 368 4.25 -3.96 -20.55
C LEU A 368 3.95 -2.72 -21.41
N TRP A 369 4.77 -1.67 -21.31
CA TRP A 369 4.66 -0.50 -22.18
C TRP A 369 5.06 -0.80 -23.63
N MET A 370 6.09 -1.60 -23.83
CA MET A 370 6.47 -2.06 -25.18
C MET A 370 5.32 -2.83 -25.84
N LEU A 371 4.61 -3.66 -25.08
CA LEU A 371 3.44 -4.37 -25.58
C LEU A 371 2.32 -3.42 -26.04
N LEU A 372 2.10 -2.33 -25.27
CA LEU A 372 1.14 -1.28 -25.66
C LEU A 372 1.58 -0.47 -26.89
N TRP A 373 2.88 -0.31 -27.10
CA TRP A 373 3.39 0.34 -28.30
C TRP A 373 3.19 -0.51 -29.55
N ILE A 374 3.38 -1.83 -29.45
CA ILE A 374 3.28 -2.78 -30.57
C ILE A 374 1.82 -3.10 -30.89
N PHE A 375 0.99 -3.25 -29.85
CA PHE A 375 -0.40 -3.70 -29.97
C PHE A 375 -1.39 -2.74 -29.29
N PRO A 376 -1.40 -1.41 -29.60
CA PRO A 376 -2.26 -0.46 -28.89
C PRO A 376 -3.76 -0.74 -29.17
N VAL A 377 -4.14 -0.99 -30.43
CA VAL A 377 -5.53 -1.18 -30.84
C VAL A 377 -6.15 -2.43 -30.19
N PRO A 378 -5.55 -3.63 -30.24
CA PRO A 378 -6.09 -4.81 -29.55
C PRO A 378 -6.24 -4.63 -28.04
N ILE A 379 -5.27 -3.96 -27.37
CA ILE A 379 -5.31 -3.79 -25.92
C ILE A 379 -6.38 -2.80 -25.51
N VAL A 380 -6.48 -1.66 -26.19
CA VAL A 380 -7.54 -0.68 -25.94
C VAL A 380 -8.91 -1.29 -26.29
N GLY A 381 -8.99 -2.12 -27.33
CA GLY A 381 -10.18 -2.85 -27.75
C GLY A 381 -10.74 -3.84 -26.72
N ILE A 382 -9.94 -4.25 -25.71
CA ILE A 382 -10.45 -5.01 -24.56
C ILE A 382 -11.43 -4.19 -23.71
N PHE A 383 -11.25 -2.87 -23.69
CA PHE A 383 -12.02 -1.95 -22.82
C PHE A 383 -13.17 -1.26 -23.55
N THR A 384 -13.08 -1.07 -24.87
CA THR A 384 -14.10 -0.39 -25.67
C THR A 384 -14.12 -0.89 -27.11
N ASN A 385 -15.32 -0.98 -27.70
CA ASN A 385 -15.52 -1.33 -29.12
C ASN A 385 -15.67 -0.10 -30.01
N GLU A 386 -15.65 1.10 -29.44
CA GLU A 386 -15.84 2.34 -30.20
C GLU A 386 -14.56 2.77 -30.91
N ALA A 387 -14.52 2.66 -32.24
CA ALA A 387 -13.37 3.01 -33.05
C ALA A 387 -12.86 4.46 -32.82
N PRO A 388 -13.71 5.50 -32.67
CA PRO A 388 -13.27 6.86 -32.38
C PRO A 388 -12.57 6.98 -31.03
N THR A 389 -13.06 6.28 -29.99
CA THR A 389 -12.46 6.26 -28.64
C THR A 389 -11.12 5.50 -28.66
N ILE A 390 -11.04 4.38 -29.40
CA ILE A 390 -9.78 3.66 -29.58
C ILE A 390 -8.72 4.55 -30.22
N ALA A 391 -9.08 5.25 -31.31
CA ALA A 391 -8.17 6.17 -32.00
C ALA A 391 -7.69 7.33 -31.08
N ALA A 392 -8.58 7.87 -30.24
CA ALA A 392 -8.25 8.93 -29.29
C ALA A 392 -7.28 8.48 -28.18
N CYS A 393 -7.18 7.19 -27.88
CA CYS A 393 -6.27 6.64 -26.86
C CYS A 393 -4.82 6.49 -27.34
N ILE A 394 -4.58 6.26 -28.64
CA ILE A 394 -3.27 5.78 -29.14
C ILE A 394 -2.13 6.76 -28.84
N GLU A 395 -2.28 8.02 -29.25
CA GLU A 395 -1.22 9.02 -29.03
C GLU A 395 -1.00 9.37 -27.54
N PRO A 396 -2.05 9.61 -26.74
CA PRO A 396 -1.86 9.83 -25.31
C PRO A 396 -1.24 8.62 -24.58
N LEU A 397 -1.52 7.37 -24.98
CA LEU A 397 -0.87 6.18 -24.42
C LEU A 397 0.64 6.14 -24.69
N ARG A 398 1.08 6.65 -25.82
CA ARG A 398 2.52 6.79 -26.09
C ARG A 398 3.18 7.81 -25.17
N VAL A 399 2.53 8.95 -24.93
CA VAL A 399 2.99 9.95 -23.98
C VAL A 399 3.05 9.34 -22.57
N LEU A 400 2.02 8.63 -22.16
CA LEU A 400 1.92 7.99 -20.85
C LEU A 400 3.02 6.93 -20.64
N SER A 401 3.39 6.17 -21.67
CA SER A 401 4.45 5.17 -21.59
C SER A 401 5.83 5.82 -21.36
N VAL A 402 6.12 6.92 -22.05
CA VAL A 402 7.35 7.71 -21.82
C VAL A 402 7.36 8.31 -20.43
N SER A 403 6.25 8.91 -20.00
CA SER A 403 6.09 9.50 -18.66
C SER A 403 6.32 8.45 -17.57
N SER A 404 5.75 7.25 -17.72
CA SER A 404 5.90 6.17 -16.75
C SER A 404 7.33 5.64 -16.67
N THR A 405 8.07 5.64 -17.78
CA THR A 405 9.49 5.26 -17.76
C THR A 405 10.32 6.22 -16.89
N LEU A 406 10.00 7.52 -16.90
CA LEU A 406 10.60 8.51 -16.00
C LEU A 406 10.04 8.42 -14.58
N LEU A 407 8.76 8.10 -14.43
CA LEU A 407 8.10 7.98 -13.14
C LEU A 407 8.72 6.87 -12.30
N VAL A 408 9.07 5.73 -12.90
CA VAL A 408 9.59 4.57 -12.15
C VAL A 408 10.80 4.92 -11.26
N PRO A 409 11.93 5.43 -11.78
CA PRO A 409 13.04 5.82 -10.93
C PRO A 409 12.69 6.95 -9.98
N GLY A 410 11.92 7.95 -10.43
CA GLY A 410 11.49 9.08 -9.61
C GLY A 410 10.67 8.64 -8.40
N PHE A 411 9.68 7.79 -8.59
CA PHE A 411 8.78 7.32 -7.54
C PHE A 411 9.46 6.37 -6.54
N ILE A 412 10.42 5.55 -7.00
CA ILE A 412 11.22 4.70 -6.10
C ILE A 412 12.15 5.56 -5.24
N LEU A 413 12.87 6.53 -5.81
CA LEU A 413 13.71 7.47 -5.06
C LEU A 413 12.87 8.24 -4.03
N PHE A 414 11.74 8.77 -4.44
CA PHE A 414 10.77 9.46 -3.60
C PHE A 414 10.28 8.59 -2.43
N SER A 415 9.94 7.32 -2.71
CA SER A 415 9.50 6.36 -1.69
C SER A 415 10.62 6.02 -0.70
N CYS A 416 11.88 5.97 -1.17
CA CYS A 416 13.05 5.77 -0.30
C CYS A 416 13.31 6.99 0.60
N ILE A 417 13.06 8.22 0.13
CA ILE A 417 13.10 9.43 0.97
C ILE A 417 12.08 9.30 2.09
N SER A 418 10.84 8.89 1.78
CA SER A 418 9.81 8.61 2.79
C SER A 418 10.26 7.50 3.75
N GLY A 419 10.80 6.39 3.22
CA GLY A 419 11.32 5.25 3.99
C GLY A 419 12.47 5.60 4.93
N SER A 420 13.25 6.65 4.62
CA SER A 420 14.27 7.16 5.54
C SER A 420 13.70 7.92 6.75
N GLY A 421 12.39 8.17 6.79
CA GLY A 421 11.71 8.97 7.81
C GLY A 421 11.58 10.46 7.43
N ASN A 422 12.04 10.87 6.23
CA ASN A 422 11.94 12.25 5.75
C ASN A 422 10.63 12.50 4.98
N THR A 423 9.50 12.05 5.55
CA THR A 423 8.17 12.13 4.93
C THR A 423 7.74 13.56 4.62
N ARG A 424 8.15 14.53 5.46
CA ARG A 424 7.92 15.97 5.19
C ARG A 424 8.63 16.44 3.92
N SER A 425 9.89 16.05 3.74
CA SER A 425 10.65 16.43 2.54
C SER A 425 10.09 15.78 1.29
N ALA A 426 9.65 14.53 1.40
CA ALA A 426 8.95 13.84 0.33
C ALA A 426 7.68 14.60 -0.07
N LEU A 427 6.81 14.98 0.89
CA LEU A 427 5.63 15.80 0.61
C LEU A 427 5.98 17.11 -0.09
N VAL A 428 7.03 17.83 0.33
CA VAL A 428 7.43 19.08 -0.32
C VAL A 428 7.82 18.85 -1.79
N ILE A 429 8.57 17.79 -2.08
CA ILE A 429 8.93 17.43 -3.46
C ILE A 429 7.67 17.17 -4.28
N GLU A 430 6.72 16.42 -3.74
CA GLU A 430 5.46 16.11 -4.40
C GLU A 430 4.59 17.36 -4.59
N LEU A 431 4.48 18.23 -3.60
CA LEU A 431 3.74 19.49 -3.72
C LEU A 431 4.27 20.36 -4.86
N ILE A 432 5.58 20.43 -5.03
CA ILE A 432 6.20 21.14 -6.16
C ILE A 432 5.78 20.46 -7.47
N ALA A 433 5.86 19.14 -7.57
CA ALA A 433 5.45 18.42 -8.77
C ALA A 433 3.96 18.60 -9.09
N LEU A 434 3.08 18.51 -8.08
CA LEU A 434 1.64 18.72 -8.24
C LEU A 434 1.29 20.16 -8.61
N PHE A 435 2.00 21.16 -8.09
CA PHE A 435 1.81 22.56 -8.44
C PHE A 435 2.04 22.78 -9.95
N PHE A 436 3.13 22.27 -10.48
CA PHE A 436 3.43 22.36 -11.90
C PHE A 436 2.46 21.52 -12.74
N TYR A 437 2.07 20.36 -12.25
CA TYR A 437 1.08 19.49 -12.90
C TYR A 437 -0.26 20.20 -13.08
N VAL A 438 -0.83 20.74 -11.98
CA VAL A 438 -2.12 21.45 -12.02
C VAL A 438 -2.02 22.73 -12.84
N GLY A 439 -0.92 23.47 -12.69
CA GLY A 439 -0.67 24.67 -13.48
C GLY A 439 -0.63 24.40 -14.99
N PHE A 440 0.10 23.35 -15.38
CA PHE A 440 0.19 22.94 -16.78
C PHE A 440 -1.18 22.51 -17.35
N ILE A 441 -1.91 21.64 -16.63
CA ILE A 441 -3.25 21.20 -17.05
C ILE A 441 -4.21 22.37 -17.18
N SER A 442 -4.24 23.25 -16.18
CA SER A 442 -5.10 24.41 -16.21
C SER A 442 -4.81 25.32 -17.41
N TYR A 443 -3.55 25.54 -17.69
CA TYR A 443 -3.13 26.36 -18.83
C TYR A 443 -3.48 25.70 -20.18
N VAL A 444 -3.18 24.39 -20.34
CA VAL A 444 -3.39 23.68 -21.60
C VAL A 444 -4.85 23.45 -21.92
N VAL A 445 -5.66 23.10 -20.93
CA VAL A 445 -7.07 22.74 -21.14
C VAL A 445 -7.96 23.98 -21.18
N PHE A 446 -7.86 24.88 -20.19
CA PHE A 446 -8.80 26.00 -20.06
C PHE A 446 -8.38 27.21 -20.91
N TYR A 447 -7.09 27.46 -21.11
CA TYR A 447 -6.61 28.62 -21.86
C TYR A 447 -6.31 28.28 -23.32
N LEU A 448 -5.50 27.24 -23.58
CA LEU A 448 -5.09 26.87 -24.95
C LEU A 448 -6.08 25.93 -25.64
N ARG A 449 -6.95 25.24 -24.93
CA ARG A 449 -7.91 24.23 -25.45
C ARG A 449 -7.22 23.19 -26.36
N CYS A 450 -6.07 22.70 -25.95
CA CYS A 450 -5.30 21.72 -26.70
C CYS A 450 -5.93 20.32 -26.69
N SER A 451 -5.37 19.43 -27.52
CA SER A 451 -5.83 18.04 -27.61
C SER A 451 -5.56 17.23 -26.32
N LEU A 452 -6.26 16.11 -26.18
CA LEU A 452 -6.08 15.15 -25.08
C LEU A 452 -4.62 14.71 -24.92
N THR A 453 -3.90 14.51 -26.03
CA THR A 453 -2.47 14.12 -26.01
C THR A 453 -1.60 15.16 -25.29
N VAL A 454 -1.84 16.44 -25.53
CA VAL A 454 -1.12 17.53 -24.85
C VAL A 454 -1.51 17.60 -23.37
N ALA A 455 -2.78 17.37 -23.03
CA ALA A 455 -3.20 17.30 -21.63
C ALA A 455 -2.47 16.19 -20.86
N TRP A 456 -2.27 15.01 -21.47
CA TRP A 456 -1.51 13.91 -20.88
C TRP A 456 0.01 14.17 -20.75
N CYS A 457 0.56 15.18 -21.43
CA CYS A 457 1.94 15.62 -21.19
C CYS A 457 2.15 16.14 -19.76
N ALA A 458 1.10 16.48 -19.03
CA ALA A 458 1.20 16.81 -17.60
C ALA A 458 1.87 15.70 -16.78
N GLU A 459 1.60 14.42 -17.11
CA GLU A 459 2.26 13.26 -16.48
C GLU A 459 3.77 13.25 -16.72
N LEU A 460 4.22 13.72 -17.89
CA LEU A 460 5.64 13.83 -18.20
C LEU A 460 6.30 14.89 -17.31
N PHE A 461 5.67 16.06 -17.17
CA PHE A 461 6.18 17.13 -16.29
C PHE A 461 6.21 16.68 -14.84
N TYR A 462 5.13 16.06 -14.36
CA TYR A 462 5.06 15.49 -13.01
C TYR A 462 6.22 14.50 -12.76
N SER A 463 6.38 13.53 -13.65
CA SER A 463 7.41 12.49 -13.55
C SER A 463 8.83 13.07 -13.54
N LEU A 464 9.09 14.05 -14.41
CA LEU A 464 10.37 14.70 -14.51
C LEU A 464 10.70 15.51 -13.24
N ILE A 465 9.76 16.30 -12.74
CA ILE A 465 9.95 17.13 -11.55
C ILE A 465 10.12 16.25 -10.31
N LEU A 466 9.32 15.18 -10.18
CA LEU A 466 9.46 14.22 -9.10
C LEU A 466 10.83 13.55 -9.12
N LEU A 467 11.28 13.09 -10.29
CA LEU A 467 12.59 12.46 -10.48
C LEU A 467 13.73 13.43 -10.12
N LEU A 468 13.70 14.63 -10.68
CA LEU A 468 14.74 15.63 -10.42
C LEU A 468 14.76 16.07 -8.95
N GLY A 469 13.58 16.33 -8.37
CA GLY A 469 13.45 16.71 -6.96
C GLY A 469 13.96 15.64 -6.02
N ALA A 470 13.55 14.39 -6.23
CA ALA A 470 14.00 13.26 -5.42
C ALA A 470 15.51 13.00 -5.59
N PHE A 471 16.02 13.05 -6.83
CA PHE A 471 17.45 12.85 -7.11
C PHE A 471 18.31 13.93 -6.46
N LEU A 472 17.94 15.21 -6.61
CA LEU A 472 18.68 16.34 -6.02
C LEU A 472 18.67 16.28 -4.49
N TYR A 473 17.54 15.90 -3.89
CA TYR A 473 17.45 15.73 -2.45
C TYR A 473 18.35 14.59 -1.95
N MET A 474 18.30 13.44 -2.63
CA MET A 474 19.12 12.28 -2.25
C MET A 474 20.62 12.55 -2.42
N ARG A 475 21.02 13.30 -3.46
CA ARG A 475 22.43 13.67 -3.69
C ARG A 475 23.03 14.48 -2.53
N ARG A 476 22.20 15.23 -1.78
CA ARG A 476 22.67 16.01 -0.61
C ARG A 476 23.10 15.13 0.57
N GLY A 477 22.69 13.85 0.62
CA GLY A 477 23.09 12.88 1.65
C GLY A 477 22.49 13.09 3.04
N THR A 478 21.84 14.22 3.31
CA THR A 478 21.29 14.57 4.65
C THR A 478 20.20 13.61 5.14
N TRP A 479 19.52 12.93 4.22
CA TRP A 479 18.46 11.98 4.50
C TRP A 479 18.93 10.70 5.21
N LEU A 480 20.23 10.34 5.06
CA LEU A 480 20.84 9.17 5.71
C LEU A 480 20.97 9.32 7.24
N ASN A 481 21.01 10.55 7.75
CA ASN A 481 21.29 10.85 9.14
C ASN A 481 20.01 11.06 9.98
N LYS A 482 18.83 10.85 9.42
CA LYS A 482 17.56 11.05 10.13
C LYS A 482 17.37 9.98 11.20
N THR A 483 17.27 10.40 12.45
CA THR A 483 16.83 9.57 13.58
C THR A 483 15.32 9.67 13.74
N ILE A 484 14.61 8.54 13.93
CA ILE A 484 13.15 8.45 14.10
C ILE A 484 12.74 7.58 15.29
#